data_28f9b262b758defeef759b85443616c6
#
_entry.id   28f9b262b758defeef759b85443616c6
#
_cell.length_a   1.000
_cell.length_b   1.000
_cell.length_c   1.000
_cell.angle_alpha   90.00
_cell.angle_beta   90.00
_cell.angle_gamma   90.00
#
_symmetry.space_group_name_H-M   'P 1'
#
loop_
_entity.id
_entity.type
_entity.pdbx_description
1 polymer ?
#
loop_
_entity_poly.entity_id
_entity_poly.type
_entity_poly.pdbx_seq_one_letter_code
_entity_poly.pdbx_strand_id
1 'polypeptide(L)'
;MLIFLRLVVYQSYMNQKAAHQRPDIVAATRGGDNSLGMEGEADLATATREQALFWRNIYTEILSMEESVLARIRQLMADQSPQARQEVELTNVPVVVAQAERFRSRLGFWETACRRFDAPTETSAPVLHV
;
A
#
# COMPACT_ATOMS: atom_id res chain seq x y z
N MET A 1 13.78 7.13 -7.25
CA MET A 1 13.41 7.48 -8.64
C MET A 1 12.87 6.30 -9.44
N LEU A 2 13.50 5.13 -9.43
CA LEU A 2 12.98 3.92 -10.11
C LEU A 2 11.62 3.45 -9.57
N ILE A 3 11.37 3.57 -8.28
CA ILE A 3 10.08 3.21 -7.65
C ILE A 3 8.97 4.16 -8.07
N PHE A 4 9.27 5.47 -8.21
CA PHE A 4 8.33 6.47 -8.69
C PHE A 4 7.89 6.19 -10.13
N LEU A 5 8.83 5.86 -11.01
CA LEU A 5 8.55 5.53 -12.40
C LEU A 5 7.70 4.26 -12.51
N ARG A 6 7.97 3.25 -11.68
CA ARG A 6 7.18 2.01 -11.61
C ARG A 6 5.75 2.27 -11.12
N LEU A 7 5.59 3.14 -10.14
CA LEU A 7 4.26 3.48 -9.60
C LEU A 7 3.44 4.25 -10.64
N VAL A 8 4.05 5.23 -11.33
CA VAL A 8 3.37 5.99 -12.39
C VAL A 8 2.98 5.07 -13.55
N VAL A 9 3.85 4.18 -13.98
CA VAL A 9 3.57 3.19 -15.03
C VAL A 9 2.50 2.21 -14.57
N TYR A 10 2.53 1.75 -13.32
CA TYR A 10 1.52 0.87 -12.74
C TYR A 10 0.16 1.57 -12.67
N GLN A 11 0.10 2.81 -12.25
CA GLN A 11 -1.14 3.61 -12.23
C GLN A 11 -1.68 3.88 -13.62
N SER A 12 -0.82 4.23 -14.58
CA SER A 12 -1.21 4.40 -15.98
C SER A 12 -1.77 3.10 -16.57
N TYR A 13 -1.14 1.97 -16.29
CA TYR A 13 -1.60 0.66 -16.73
C TYR A 13 -2.96 0.31 -16.13
N MET A 14 -3.15 0.54 -14.83
CA MET A 14 -4.42 0.29 -14.14
C MET A 14 -5.51 1.22 -14.64
N ASN A 15 -5.21 2.48 -14.93
CA ASN A 15 -6.16 3.44 -15.49
C ASN A 15 -6.59 3.05 -16.92
N GLN A 16 -5.69 2.54 -17.75
CA GLN A 16 -6.04 2.07 -19.09
C GLN A 16 -6.89 0.81 -19.08
N LYS A 17 -6.59 -0.12 -18.17
CA LYS A 17 -7.35 -1.38 -18.05
C LYS A 17 -8.74 -1.13 -17.44
N ALA A 18 -8.87 -0.11 -16.61
CA ALA A 18 -10.12 0.31 -16.00
C ALA A 18 -11.06 1.05 -16.97
N ALA A 19 -10.57 1.56 -18.11
CA ALA A 19 -11.38 2.28 -19.10
C ALA A 19 -12.43 1.39 -19.81
N HIS A 20 -12.35 0.07 -19.70
CA HIS A 20 -13.28 -0.88 -20.36
C HIS A 20 -14.35 -1.48 -19.45
N GLN A 21 -14.26 -1.30 -18.13
CA GLN A 21 -15.26 -1.75 -17.16
C GLN A 21 -15.37 -0.69 -16.08
N ARG A 22 -16.57 -0.24 -15.71
CA ARG A 22 -16.78 0.76 -14.67
C ARG A 22 -15.57 0.92 -13.75
N PRO A 23 -14.65 1.86 -14.08
CA PRO A 23 -13.31 1.87 -13.53
C PRO A 23 -13.27 2.12 -12.03
N ASP A 24 -14.26 2.83 -11.53
CA ASP A 24 -14.43 3.24 -10.15
C ASP A 24 -14.69 2.06 -9.19
N ILE A 25 -15.57 1.12 -9.59
CA ILE A 25 -15.92 -0.03 -8.73
C ILE A 25 -14.81 -1.09 -8.76
N VAL A 26 -14.29 -1.41 -9.94
CA VAL A 26 -13.23 -2.42 -10.08
C VAL A 26 -11.92 -1.94 -9.44
N ALA A 27 -11.55 -0.68 -9.63
CA ALA A 27 -10.36 -0.11 -9.03
C ALA A 27 -10.50 0.03 -7.51
N ALA A 28 -11.67 0.44 -7.01
CA ALA A 28 -11.93 0.50 -5.56
C ALA A 28 -11.93 -0.90 -4.93
N THR A 29 -12.51 -1.90 -5.60
CA THR A 29 -12.52 -3.28 -5.11
C THR A 29 -11.12 -3.87 -5.07
N ARG A 30 -10.32 -3.69 -6.13
CA ARG A 30 -8.93 -4.15 -6.16
C ARG A 30 -8.03 -3.35 -5.23
N GLY A 31 -8.21 -2.03 -5.19
CA GLY A 31 -7.44 -1.15 -4.31
C GLY A 31 -7.66 -1.47 -2.84
N GLY A 32 -8.88 -1.85 -2.46
CA GLY A 32 -9.25 -2.20 -1.09
C GLY A 32 -8.97 -3.64 -0.67
N ASP A 33 -8.59 -4.52 -1.60
CA ASP A 33 -8.28 -5.92 -1.27
C ASP A 33 -6.87 -6.05 -0.70
N ASN A 34 -6.78 -6.08 0.63
CA ASN A 34 -5.52 -6.19 1.36
C ASN A 34 -4.89 -7.60 1.32
N SER A 35 -5.59 -8.61 0.79
CA SER A 35 -5.01 -9.93 0.54
C SER A 35 -4.09 -9.94 -0.68
N LEU A 36 -4.26 -8.97 -1.59
CA LEU A 36 -3.45 -8.84 -2.79
C LEU A 36 -2.13 -8.14 -2.48
N GLY A 37 -1.05 -8.90 -2.53
CA GLY A 37 0.31 -8.35 -2.52
C GLY A 37 0.72 -7.79 -3.88
N MET A 38 1.91 -7.23 -3.92
CA MET A 38 2.56 -6.81 -5.16
C MET A 38 3.15 -8.01 -5.88
N GLU A 39 3.32 -7.90 -7.20
CA GLU A 39 4.01 -8.92 -7.97
C GLU A 39 5.44 -9.12 -7.45
N GLY A 40 5.80 -10.37 -7.21
CA GLY A 40 7.11 -10.72 -6.65
C GLY A 40 7.22 -10.59 -5.14
N GLU A 41 6.15 -10.22 -4.45
CA GLU A 41 6.15 -10.11 -2.99
C GLU A 41 6.33 -11.48 -2.35
N ALA A 42 7.20 -11.54 -1.33
CA ALA A 42 7.45 -12.75 -0.58
C ALA A 42 6.21 -13.16 0.23
N ASP A 43 6.11 -14.45 0.54
CA ASP A 43 5.09 -14.97 1.44
C ASP A 43 5.36 -14.50 2.87
N LEU A 44 4.36 -13.90 3.50
CA LEU A 44 4.45 -13.40 4.88
C LEU A 44 4.82 -14.49 5.89
N ALA A 45 4.35 -15.72 5.67
CA ALA A 45 4.59 -16.83 6.61
C ALA A 45 6.01 -17.38 6.53
N THR A 46 6.65 -17.30 5.36
CA THR A 46 7.94 -17.92 5.09
C THR A 46 9.05 -16.91 4.79
N ALA A 47 8.74 -15.63 4.81
CA ALA A 47 9.68 -14.56 4.52
C ALA A 47 10.88 -14.57 5.49
N THR A 48 12.06 -14.35 4.96
CA THR A 48 13.26 -14.10 5.75
C THR A 48 13.19 -12.70 6.39
N ARG A 49 14.03 -12.47 7.39
CA ARG A 49 14.18 -11.13 8.00
C ARG A 49 14.47 -10.05 6.96
N GLU A 50 15.38 -10.33 6.06
CA GLU A 50 15.77 -9.40 5.00
C GLU A 50 14.60 -9.09 4.05
N GLN A 51 13.83 -10.10 3.68
CA GLN A 51 12.64 -9.94 2.87
C GLN A 51 11.57 -9.11 3.61
N ALA A 52 11.35 -9.37 4.89
CA ALA A 52 10.40 -8.64 5.70
C ALA A 52 10.78 -7.15 5.80
N LEU A 53 12.05 -6.84 6.03
CA LEU A 53 12.56 -5.47 6.07
C LEU A 53 12.41 -4.78 4.70
N PHE A 54 12.72 -5.48 3.63
CA PHE A 54 12.59 -4.96 2.26
C PHE A 54 11.14 -4.57 1.95
N TRP A 55 10.20 -5.47 2.18
CA TRP A 55 8.79 -5.20 1.87
C TRP A 55 8.16 -4.17 2.80
N ARG A 56 8.54 -4.15 4.07
CA ARG A 56 8.17 -3.06 4.98
C ARG A 56 8.60 -1.69 4.44
N ASN A 57 9.84 -1.58 3.97
CA ASN A 57 10.35 -0.34 3.42
C ASN A 57 9.65 0.05 2.12
N ILE A 58 9.39 -0.92 1.23
CA ILE A 58 8.65 -0.70 -0.02
C ILE A 58 7.26 -0.16 0.28
N TYR A 59 6.51 -0.80 1.18
CA TYR A 59 5.16 -0.35 1.50
C TYR A 59 5.14 0.98 2.25
N THR A 60 6.13 1.27 3.08
CA THR A 60 6.28 2.59 3.71
C THR A 60 6.44 3.69 2.68
N GLU A 61 7.29 3.49 1.69
CA GLU A 61 7.51 4.47 0.62
C GLU A 61 6.28 4.64 -0.26
N ILE A 62 5.67 3.53 -0.68
CA ILE A 62 4.47 3.58 -1.54
C ILE A 62 3.31 4.27 -0.82
N LEU A 63 3.07 3.95 0.44
CA LEU A 63 2.02 4.58 1.23
C LEU A 63 2.26 6.09 1.35
N SER A 64 3.48 6.49 1.65
CA SER A 64 3.85 7.91 1.73
C SER A 64 3.59 8.63 0.41
N MET A 65 3.88 7.99 -0.72
CA MET A 65 3.63 8.54 -2.06
C MET A 65 2.13 8.67 -2.35
N GLU A 66 1.33 7.64 -2.01
CA GLU A 66 -0.13 7.69 -2.20
C GLU A 66 -0.77 8.79 -1.36
N GLU A 67 -0.34 8.96 -0.13
CA GLU A 67 -0.80 10.04 0.75
C GLU A 67 -0.41 11.43 0.19
N SER A 68 0.77 11.55 -0.38
CA SER A 68 1.23 12.78 -1.05
C SER A 68 0.43 13.06 -2.31
N VAL A 69 0.10 12.04 -3.10
CA VAL A 69 -0.75 12.17 -4.29
C VAL A 69 -2.14 12.64 -3.90
N LEU A 70 -2.73 12.07 -2.87
CA LEU A 70 -4.05 12.47 -2.38
C LEU A 70 -4.07 13.92 -1.91
N ALA A 71 -3.07 14.32 -1.12
CA ALA A 71 -2.91 15.70 -0.67
C ALA A 71 -2.76 16.66 -1.85
N ARG A 72 -1.99 16.27 -2.86
CA ARG A 72 -1.78 17.07 -4.07
C ARG A 72 -3.06 17.23 -4.88
N ILE A 73 -3.82 16.15 -5.05
CA ILE A 73 -5.12 16.21 -5.74
C ILE A 73 -6.04 17.20 -5.05
N ARG A 74 -6.19 17.11 -3.74
CA ARG A 74 -7.03 18.02 -2.94
C ARG A 74 -6.56 19.46 -3.02
N GLN A 75 -5.26 19.69 -2.99
CA GLN A 75 -4.67 21.02 -3.13
C GLN A 75 -4.96 21.62 -4.52
N LEU A 76 -4.79 20.83 -5.57
CA LEU A 76 -5.08 21.28 -6.95
C LEU A 76 -6.56 21.54 -7.17
N MET A 77 -7.44 20.80 -6.49
CA MET A 77 -8.89 20.95 -6.61
C MET A 77 -9.45 22.14 -5.81
N ALA A 78 -8.67 22.70 -4.89
CA ALA A 78 -9.11 23.84 -4.07
C ALA A 78 -9.52 25.07 -4.91
N ASP A 79 -8.90 25.28 -6.04
CA ASP A 79 -9.15 26.42 -6.96
C ASP A 79 -10.09 26.05 -8.11
N GLN A 80 -10.61 24.83 -8.14
CA GLN A 80 -11.51 24.37 -9.20
C GLN A 80 -12.99 24.65 -8.85
N SER A 81 -13.84 24.55 -9.87
CA SER A 81 -15.30 24.70 -9.68
C SER A 81 -15.83 23.64 -8.70
N PRO A 82 -16.93 23.92 -7.99
CA PRO A 82 -17.57 22.93 -7.10
C PRO A 82 -17.94 21.63 -7.82
N GLN A 83 -18.32 21.69 -9.09
CA GLN A 83 -18.66 20.52 -9.90
C GLN A 83 -17.44 19.67 -10.20
N ALA A 84 -16.32 20.30 -10.60
CA ALA A 84 -15.07 19.59 -10.85
C ALA A 84 -14.53 18.92 -9.59
N ARG A 85 -14.61 19.61 -8.44
CA ARG A 85 -14.21 19.03 -7.14
C ARG A 85 -15.07 17.84 -6.77
N GLN A 86 -16.37 17.94 -6.94
CA GLN A 86 -17.29 16.84 -6.65
C GLN A 86 -17.03 15.63 -7.52
N GLU A 87 -16.76 15.82 -8.81
CA GLU A 87 -16.44 14.74 -9.72
C GLU A 87 -15.16 13.99 -9.29
N VAL A 88 -14.10 14.72 -8.95
CA VAL A 88 -12.83 14.14 -8.49
C VAL A 88 -13.01 13.40 -7.17
N GLU A 89 -13.76 13.95 -6.21
CA GLU A 89 -14.06 13.31 -4.93
C GLU A 89 -14.91 12.03 -5.09
N LEU A 90 -15.70 11.93 -6.16
CA LEU A 90 -16.52 10.74 -6.43
C LEU A 90 -15.81 9.69 -7.29
N THR A 91 -14.78 10.06 -8.02
CA THR A 91 -14.10 9.17 -8.98
C THR A 91 -12.67 8.84 -8.59
N ASN A 92 -11.78 9.81 -8.62
CA ASN A 92 -10.34 9.60 -8.45
C ASN A 92 -9.95 9.42 -6.98
N VAL A 93 -10.53 10.21 -6.08
CA VAL A 93 -10.19 10.17 -4.65
C VAL A 93 -10.50 8.81 -4.02
N PRO A 94 -11.68 8.18 -4.23
CA PRO A 94 -11.96 6.87 -3.65
C PRO A 94 -10.96 5.79 -4.09
N VAL A 95 -10.47 5.84 -5.31
CA VAL A 95 -9.47 4.89 -5.82
C VAL A 95 -8.15 5.05 -5.07
N VAL A 96 -7.67 6.29 -4.94
CA VAL A 96 -6.41 6.57 -4.23
C VAL A 96 -6.53 6.24 -2.74
N VAL A 97 -7.65 6.56 -2.10
CA VAL A 97 -7.92 6.22 -0.69
C VAL A 97 -7.93 4.71 -0.48
N ALA A 98 -8.61 3.96 -1.35
CA ALA A 98 -8.66 2.49 -1.25
C ALA A 98 -7.28 1.87 -1.41
N GLN A 99 -6.47 2.36 -2.34
CA GLN A 99 -5.08 1.91 -2.51
C GLN A 99 -4.22 2.23 -1.28
N ALA A 100 -4.34 3.43 -0.74
CA ALA A 100 -3.60 3.83 0.46
C ALA A 100 -3.96 2.94 1.65
N GLU A 101 -5.23 2.62 1.83
CA GLU A 101 -5.69 1.71 2.90
C GLU A 101 -5.14 0.29 2.71
N ARG A 102 -5.11 -0.21 1.48
CA ARG A 102 -4.50 -1.50 1.16
C ARG A 102 -3.01 -1.49 1.53
N PHE A 103 -2.29 -0.48 1.10
CA PHE A 103 -0.85 -0.37 1.39
C PHE A 103 -0.59 -0.23 2.89
N ARG A 104 -1.45 0.48 3.62
CA ARG A 104 -1.37 0.58 5.07
C ARG A 104 -1.58 -0.78 5.75
N SER A 105 -2.56 -1.55 5.31
CA SER A 105 -2.80 -2.90 5.81
C SER A 105 -1.64 -3.84 5.51
N ARG A 106 -1.12 -3.81 4.27
CA ARG A 106 0.05 -4.60 3.88
C ARG A 106 1.29 -4.20 4.68
N LEU A 107 1.50 -2.92 4.88
CA LEU A 107 2.59 -2.43 5.74
C LEU A 107 2.47 -2.99 7.15
N GLY A 108 1.28 -3.00 7.73
CA GLY A 108 1.02 -3.58 9.04
C GLY A 108 1.39 -5.06 9.11
N PHE A 109 1.10 -5.84 8.07
CA PHE A 109 1.49 -7.24 7.98
C PHE A 109 3.01 -7.42 7.98
N TRP A 110 3.72 -6.58 7.20
CA TRP A 110 5.19 -6.64 7.15
C TRP A 110 5.85 -6.12 8.42
N GLU A 111 5.29 -5.10 9.05
CA GLU A 111 5.75 -4.66 10.38
C GLU A 111 5.62 -5.78 11.42
N THR A 112 4.52 -6.50 11.40
CA THR A 112 4.31 -7.67 12.27
C THR A 112 5.32 -8.77 11.96
N ALA A 113 5.59 -9.04 10.68
CA ALA A 113 6.61 -9.99 10.26
C ALA A 113 8.02 -9.59 10.75
N CYS A 114 8.35 -8.31 10.67
CA CYS A 114 9.63 -7.79 11.19
C CYS A 114 9.75 -8.00 12.71
N ARG A 115 8.67 -7.75 13.45
CA ARG A 115 8.65 -7.93 14.91
C ARG A 115 8.90 -9.38 15.34
N ARG A 116 8.51 -10.36 14.52
CA ARG A 116 8.81 -11.78 14.81
C ARG A 116 10.30 -12.05 14.90
N PHE A 117 11.11 -11.37 14.11
CA PHE A 117 12.58 -11.51 14.12
C PHE A 117 13.23 -10.72 15.25
N ASP A 118 12.59 -9.69 15.73
CA ASP A 118 13.09 -8.83 16.82
C ASP A 118 12.58 -9.30 18.20
N ALA A 119 11.63 -10.25 18.24
CA ALA A 119 11.18 -10.82 19.49
C ALA A 119 12.37 -11.51 20.17
N PRO A 120 12.63 -11.25 21.50
CA PRO A 120 13.64 -11.99 22.21
C PRO A 120 13.26 -13.47 22.12
N THR A 121 14.17 -14.28 21.58
CA THR A 121 14.09 -15.71 21.79
C THR A 121 13.99 -15.91 23.28
N GLU A 122 12.85 -16.42 23.76
CA GLU A 122 12.80 -16.98 25.10
C GLU A 122 13.82 -18.11 25.12
N THR A 123 15.05 -17.74 25.40
CA THR A 123 16.02 -18.70 25.88
C THR A 123 15.41 -19.17 27.17
N SER A 124 14.81 -20.33 27.15
CA SER A 124 14.57 -21.09 28.36
C SER A 124 15.87 -21.01 29.13
N ALA A 125 15.92 -20.11 30.11
CA ALA A 125 17.01 -20.13 31.05
C ALA A 125 17.06 -21.55 31.59
N PRO A 126 18.20 -22.24 31.52
CA PRO A 126 18.28 -23.54 32.11
C PRO A 126 17.88 -23.39 33.58
N VAL A 127 16.82 -24.09 33.94
CA VAL A 127 16.47 -24.15 35.35
C VAL A 127 17.65 -24.82 36.01
N LEU A 128 18.48 -24.04 36.62
CA LEU A 128 19.50 -24.54 37.51
C LEU A 128 18.76 -25.10 38.74
N HIS A 129 18.47 -26.35 38.64
CA HIS A 129 18.17 -27.11 39.85
C HIS A 129 19.49 -27.28 40.62
N VAL A 130 19.58 -26.49 41.61
CA VAL A 130 20.58 -26.75 42.65
C VAL A 130 20.03 -27.84 43.58
#